data_66c1780d6c392bdfe827bfb422d5d418
#
_entry.id   66c1780d6c392bdfe827bfb422d5d418
#
_cell.length_a   1.000
_cell.length_b   1.000
_cell.length_c   1.000
_cell.angle_alpha   90.00
_cell.angle_beta   90.00
_cell.angle_gamma   90.00
#
_symmetry.space_group_name_H-M   'P 1'
#
loop_
_entity.id
_entity.type
_entity.pdbx_description
1 polymer ?
#
loop_
_entity_poly.entity_id
_entity_poly.type
_entity_poly.pdbx_seq_one_letter_code
_entity_poly.pdbx_strand_id
1 'polypeptide(L)'
;MPVISIDNLVKTFGAIRALDGLDLRVEQGEVHGFLGPNGSGKSTTIRILLGLLRRDSGDAQVLGADPWRDAVRLHRRLAYVPGDVSLWPNLTGGEAIDLFGQLRGGLDRQRRDELLQRFDLDPTRRCRTYSKGNRQKVAIVAAFASAVELYVLDEPTSGLDPLMEAVFQDEVRRVKQAGATVLLSSHVLAEVEALCDRVSIIREGRTVESGTLAELRHLTRTAVTVETARPLTGLDALPGVHDVHEVDGRTHLEVEPAHLDELLGQLVRSGVRALTSTPPTLEQLFLRHYGDDPAAGPADGPVAGAGSAGASDADSQVGAPQAGAR
;
A
#
# COMPACT_ATOMS: atom_id res chain seq x y z
N MET A 1 11.27 -20.51 -8.34
CA MET A 1 12.21 -20.12 -7.25
C MET A 1 11.85 -18.73 -6.79
N PRO A 2 11.81 -18.46 -5.48
CA PRO A 2 11.46 -17.14 -5.00
C PRO A 2 12.47 -16.10 -5.49
N VAL A 3 11.95 -14.96 -5.91
CA VAL A 3 12.74 -13.78 -6.26
C VAL A 3 13.17 -13.03 -5.01
N ILE A 4 12.32 -13.05 -3.97
CA ILE A 4 12.65 -12.57 -2.62
C ILE A 4 12.37 -13.70 -1.64
N SER A 5 13.36 -14.00 -0.77
CA SER A 5 13.22 -14.91 0.37
C SER A 5 13.78 -14.24 1.60
N ILE A 6 12.96 -14.15 2.63
CA ILE A 6 13.33 -13.66 3.96
C ILE A 6 12.90 -14.70 4.97
N ASP A 7 13.85 -15.10 5.82
CA ASP A 7 13.63 -16.09 6.88
C ASP A 7 14.08 -15.50 8.22
N ASN A 8 13.13 -15.37 9.15
CA ASN A 8 13.34 -14.94 10.54
C ASN A 8 14.18 -13.64 10.66
N LEU A 9 13.84 -12.63 9.84
CA LEU A 9 14.59 -11.39 9.76
C LEU A 9 14.40 -10.51 11.00
N VAL A 10 15.53 -10.07 11.58
CA VAL A 10 15.53 -9.19 12.76
C VAL A 10 16.28 -7.91 12.47
N LYS A 11 15.71 -6.79 12.92
CA LYS A 11 16.34 -5.48 12.91
C LYS A 11 15.96 -4.64 14.11
N THR A 12 16.95 -4.13 14.81
CA THR A 12 16.78 -3.30 16.01
C THR A 12 17.46 -1.95 15.83
N PHE A 13 16.85 -0.89 16.34
CA PHE A 13 17.38 0.47 16.40
C PHE A 13 17.33 0.93 17.88
N GLY A 14 18.47 0.88 18.56
CA GLY A 14 18.50 1.11 20.00
C GLY A 14 17.59 0.15 20.76
N ALA A 15 16.58 0.68 21.45
CA ALA A 15 15.59 -0.13 22.18
C ALA A 15 14.41 -0.62 21.30
N ILE A 16 14.28 -0.10 20.08
CA ILE A 16 13.14 -0.41 19.20
C ILE A 16 13.49 -1.58 18.28
N ARG A 17 12.74 -2.67 18.38
CA ARG A 17 12.83 -3.83 17.49
C ARG A 17 11.87 -3.64 16.32
N ALA A 18 12.40 -3.11 15.20
CA ALA A 18 11.61 -2.76 14.03
C ALA A 18 11.22 -3.98 13.18
N LEU A 19 12.02 -5.05 13.20
CA LEU A 19 11.68 -6.37 12.64
C LEU A 19 11.99 -7.42 13.68
N ASP A 20 11.06 -8.34 13.89
CA ASP A 20 11.09 -9.32 14.96
C ASP A 20 10.77 -10.73 14.47
N GLY A 21 11.62 -11.25 13.60
CA GLY A 21 11.41 -12.56 12.99
C GLY A 21 10.46 -12.50 11.80
N LEU A 22 10.64 -11.51 10.92
CA LEU A 22 9.83 -11.37 9.72
C LEU A 22 10.20 -12.43 8.68
N ASP A 23 9.17 -13.08 8.13
CA ASP A 23 9.28 -13.99 6.99
C ASP A 23 8.56 -13.38 5.77
N LEU A 24 9.19 -13.51 4.59
CA LEU A 24 8.57 -13.05 3.33
C LEU A 24 9.06 -13.90 2.17
N ARG A 25 8.13 -14.32 1.32
CA ARG A 25 8.43 -15.07 0.11
C ARG A 25 7.67 -14.48 -1.07
N VAL A 26 8.41 -14.09 -2.12
CA VAL A 26 7.85 -13.54 -3.36
C VAL A 26 8.31 -14.43 -4.51
N GLU A 27 7.35 -14.99 -5.23
CA GLU A 27 7.64 -15.88 -6.36
C GLU A 27 7.88 -15.09 -7.65
N GLN A 28 8.54 -15.72 -8.62
CA GLN A 28 8.84 -15.07 -9.89
C GLN A 28 7.55 -14.79 -10.68
N GLY A 29 7.44 -13.58 -11.25
CA GLY A 29 6.35 -13.21 -12.16
C GLY A 29 5.05 -12.81 -11.44
N GLU A 30 5.03 -12.76 -10.10
CA GLU A 30 3.86 -12.28 -9.36
C GLU A 30 3.96 -10.78 -9.00
N VAL A 31 2.82 -10.17 -8.77
CA VAL A 31 2.69 -8.92 -8.04
C VAL A 31 2.35 -9.27 -6.59
N HIS A 32 3.29 -9.04 -5.69
CA HIS A 32 3.15 -9.34 -4.27
C HIS A 32 2.89 -8.08 -3.47
N GLY A 33 1.74 -8.01 -2.80
CA GLY A 33 1.37 -6.94 -1.89
C GLY A 33 2.02 -7.10 -0.53
N PHE A 34 2.66 -6.06 -0.02
CA PHE A 34 3.27 -6.02 1.30
C PHE A 34 2.56 -4.98 2.16
N LEU A 35 1.57 -5.42 2.92
CA LEU A 35 0.60 -4.60 3.63
C LEU A 35 0.93 -4.44 5.10
N GLY A 36 0.61 -3.27 5.65
CA GLY A 36 0.71 -3.01 7.08
C GLY A 36 0.59 -1.51 7.38
N PRO A 37 0.27 -1.12 8.61
CA PRO A 37 0.21 0.28 9.01
C PRO A 37 1.58 0.95 9.01
N ASN A 38 1.59 2.25 9.21
CA ASN A 38 2.82 2.99 9.44
C ASN A 38 3.52 2.46 10.69
N GLY A 39 4.85 2.26 10.59
CA GLY A 39 5.64 1.70 11.70
C GLY A 39 5.65 0.17 11.78
N SER A 40 4.90 -0.57 10.96
CA SER A 40 4.89 -2.04 10.99
C SER A 40 6.20 -2.72 10.56
N GLY A 41 7.14 -1.98 9.93
CA GLY A 41 8.42 -2.51 9.47
C GLY A 41 8.60 -2.56 7.95
N LYS A 42 7.60 -2.17 7.13
CA LYS A 42 7.65 -2.23 5.65
C LYS A 42 8.89 -1.57 5.05
N SER A 43 9.08 -0.28 5.32
CA SER A 43 10.22 0.46 4.76
C SER A 43 11.56 -0.01 5.32
N THR A 44 11.60 -0.55 6.54
CA THR A 44 12.80 -1.19 7.11
C THR A 44 13.15 -2.45 6.32
N THR A 45 12.18 -3.30 6.03
CA THR A 45 12.34 -4.50 5.21
C THR A 45 12.82 -4.13 3.81
N ILE A 46 12.16 -3.18 3.14
CA ILE A 46 12.54 -2.72 1.80
C ILE A 46 13.99 -2.19 1.79
N ARG A 47 14.39 -1.40 2.78
CA ARG A 47 15.79 -0.92 2.87
C ARG A 47 16.81 -2.04 3.03
N ILE A 48 16.46 -3.13 3.73
CA ILE A 48 17.32 -4.31 3.83
C ILE A 48 17.39 -5.04 2.48
N LEU A 49 16.27 -5.23 1.79
CA LEU A 49 16.22 -5.85 0.46
C LEU A 49 17.00 -5.04 -0.60
N LEU A 50 17.06 -3.72 -0.45
CA LEU A 50 17.86 -2.84 -1.30
C LEU A 50 19.35 -2.77 -0.92
N GLY A 51 19.77 -3.45 0.17
CA GLY A 51 21.13 -3.36 0.67
C GLY A 51 21.50 -1.97 1.23
N LEU A 52 20.50 -1.15 1.59
CA LEU A 52 20.71 0.17 2.20
C LEU A 52 20.79 0.08 3.73
N LEU A 53 20.35 -1.03 4.29
CA LEU A 53 20.34 -1.31 5.71
C LEU A 53 20.80 -2.74 5.97
N ARG A 54 21.74 -2.93 6.93
CA ARG A 54 22.19 -4.26 7.32
C ARG A 54 21.24 -4.86 8.34
N ARG A 55 20.86 -6.12 8.14
CA ARG A 55 20.11 -6.92 9.12
C ARG A 55 20.96 -7.25 10.34
N ASP A 56 20.33 -7.50 11.48
CA ASP A 56 21.03 -7.92 12.71
C ASP A 56 21.13 -9.46 12.77
N SER A 57 20.04 -10.17 12.39
CA SER A 57 20.00 -11.63 12.26
C SER A 57 18.94 -12.08 11.25
N GLY A 58 18.84 -13.39 11.05
CA GLY A 58 17.99 -13.98 10.01
C GLY A 58 18.66 -14.00 8.65
N ASP A 59 17.92 -14.45 7.63
CA ASP A 59 18.41 -14.49 6.25
C ASP A 59 17.53 -13.65 5.31
N ALA A 60 18.16 -13.10 4.27
CA ALA A 60 17.48 -12.38 3.21
C ALA A 60 18.20 -12.56 1.89
N GLN A 61 17.47 -12.93 0.86
CA GLN A 61 17.95 -13.09 -0.50
C GLN A 61 17.06 -12.35 -1.49
N VAL A 62 17.67 -11.74 -2.48
CA VAL A 62 17.02 -11.07 -3.61
C VAL A 62 17.64 -11.59 -4.89
N LEU A 63 16.82 -12.12 -5.80
CA LEU A 63 17.27 -12.71 -7.07
C LEU A 63 18.41 -13.74 -6.87
N GLY A 64 18.32 -14.50 -5.75
CA GLY A 64 19.30 -15.53 -5.38
C GLY A 64 20.63 -15.00 -4.82
N ALA A 65 20.70 -13.72 -4.40
CA ALA A 65 21.91 -13.10 -3.87
C ALA A 65 21.65 -12.36 -2.55
N ASP A 66 22.70 -12.19 -1.74
CA ASP A 66 22.63 -11.42 -0.49
C ASP A 66 22.53 -9.92 -0.79
N PRO A 67 21.47 -9.23 -0.36
CA PRO A 67 21.23 -7.83 -0.71
C PRO A 67 22.30 -6.88 -0.17
N TRP A 68 22.96 -7.20 0.94
CA TRP A 68 24.03 -6.36 1.50
C TRP A 68 25.36 -6.54 0.75
N ARG A 69 25.71 -7.79 0.45
CA ARG A 69 27.02 -8.11 -0.19
C ARG A 69 27.00 -7.84 -1.69
N ASP A 70 25.87 -8.10 -2.33
CA ASP A 70 25.72 -8.06 -3.79
C ASP A 70 24.95 -6.81 -4.28
N ALA A 71 24.75 -5.79 -3.43
CA ALA A 71 23.91 -4.62 -3.69
C ALA A 71 24.11 -4.01 -5.10
N VAL A 72 25.36 -3.74 -5.49
CA VAL A 72 25.66 -3.11 -6.80
C VAL A 72 25.21 -3.98 -7.97
N ARG A 73 25.37 -5.31 -7.88
CA ARG A 73 24.92 -6.25 -8.91
C ARG A 73 23.40 -6.33 -8.96
N LEU A 74 22.75 -6.35 -7.81
CA LEU A 74 21.31 -6.41 -7.69
C LEU A 74 20.64 -5.14 -8.21
N HIS A 75 21.17 -3.96 -7.95
CA HIS A 75 20.62 -2.68 -8.42
C HIS A 75 20.59 -2.53 -9.94
N ARG A 76 21.34 -3.34 -10.69
CA ARG A 76 21.22 -3.42 -12.15
C ARG A 76 20.05 -4.28 -12.62
N ARG A 77 19.50 -5.14 -11.75
CA ARG A 77 18.43 -6.10 -12.04
C ARG A 77 17.12 -5.72 -11.39
N LEU A 78 17.11 -4.68 -10.55
CA LEU A 78 15.91 -4.20 -9.87
C LEU A 78 15.69 -2.70 -10.09
N ALA A 79 14.44 -2.27 -10.00
CA ALA A 79 14.03 -0.87 -9.97
C ALA A 79 13.32 -0.57 -8.65
N TYR A 80 13.56 0.60 -8.09
CA TYR A 80 12.95 1.05 -6.84
C TYR A 80 12.24 2.37 -7.02
N VAL A 81 10.99 2.44 -6.54
CA VAL A 81 10.21 3.67 -6.41
C VAL A 81 9.97 3.89 -4.91
N PRO A 82 10.56 4.92 -4.30
CA PRO A 82 10.34 5.25 -2.89
C PRO A 82 9.00 5.95 -2.66
N GLY A 83 8.45 5.82 -1.46
CA GLY A 83 7.22 6.52 -1.05
C GLY A 83 7.40 8.03 -0.86
N ASP A 84 8.62 8.46 -0.53
CA ASP A 84 9.00 9.88 -0.50
C ASP A 84 10.19 10.11 -1.43
N VAL A 85 9.90 10.75 -2.57
CA VAL A 85 10.88 10.98 -3.64
C VAL A 85 11.65 12.26 -3.41
N SER A 86 12.95 12.12 -3.14
CA SER A 86 13.91 13.21 -3.11
C SER A 86 14.76 13.20 -4.38
N LEU A 87 14.75 14.30 -5.11
CA LEU A 87 15.49 14.48 -6.37
C LEU A 87 16.51 15.60 -6.23
N TRP A 88 17.56 15.56 -7.05
CA TRP A 88 18.53 16.66 -7.12
C TRP A 88 17.85 17.95 -7.62
N PRO A 89 17.83 19.03 -6.81
CA PRO A 89 16.98 20.19 -7.08
C PRO A 89 17.34 20.95 -8.36
N ASN A 90 18.60 20.84 -8.81
CA ASN A 90 19.14 21.54 -9.97
C ASN A 90 19.01 20.74 -11.28
N LEU A 91 18.77 19.43 -11.23
CA LEU A 91 18.48 18.63 -12.41
C LEU A 91 17.06 18.91 -12.91
N THR A 92 16.85 18.76 -14.20
CA THR A 92 15.51 18.63 -14.78
C THR A 92 14.96 17.20 -14.53
N GLY A 93 13.66 17.02 -14.67
CA GLY A 93 13.05 15.69 -14.53
C GLY A 93 13.62 14.69 -15.53
N GLY A 94 13.84 15.13 -16.78
CA GLY A 94 14.46 14.31 -17.81
C GLY A 94 15.90 13.90 -17.47
N GLU A 95 16.71 14.86 -17.02
CA GLU A 95 18.10 14.57 -16.58
C GLU A 95 18.12 13.60 -15.38
N ALA A 96 17.19 13.72 -14.44
CA ALA A 96 17.09 12.80 -13.32
C ALA A 96 16.70 11.38 -13.77
N ILE A 97 15.74 11.24 -14.68
CA ILE A 97 15.33 9.96 -15.27
C ILE A 97 16.52 9.30 -16.00
N ASP A 98 17.21 10.07 -16.83
CA ASP A 98 18.35 9.59 -17.61
C ASP A 98 19.51 9.16 -16.69
N LEU A 99 19.76 9.91 -15.60
CA LEU A 99 20.77 9.55 -14.59
C LEU A 99 20.44 8.22 -13.91
N PHE A 100 19.19 8.02 -13.46
CA PHE A 100 18.77 6.75 -12.87
C PHE A 100 18.90 5.60 -13.87
N GLY A 101 18.55 5.83 -15.14
CA GLY A 101 18.75 4.84 -16.20
C GLY A 101 20.22 4.46 -16.39
N GLN A 102 21.11 5.44 -16.46
CA GLN A 102 22.55 5.20 -16.59
C GLN A 102 23.15 4.43 -15.40
N LEU A 103 22.75 4.76 -14.18
CA LEU A 103 23.20 4.05 -12.97
C LEU A 103 22.77 2.58 -12.97
N ARG A 104 21.65 2.26 -13.62
CA ARG A 104 21.12 0.90 -13.73
C ARG A 104 21.70 0.11 -14.91
N GLY A 105 22.39 0.78 -15.83
CA GLY A 105 23.01 0.16 -17.01
C GLY A 105 22.34 0.54 -18.33
N GLY A 106 21.40 1.46 -18.31
CA GLY A 106 20.68 1.99 -19.47
C GLY A 106 19.17 2.06 -19.25
N LEU A 107 18.49 2.78 -20.14
CA LEU A 107 17.03 2.81 -20.24
C LEU A 107 16.63 2.74 -21.71
N ASP A 108 15.40 2.29 -21.96
CA ASP A 108 14.78 2.36 -23.28
C ASP A 108 14.25 3.79 -23.50
N ARG A 109 14.86 4.49 -24.47
CA ARG A 109 14.49 5.88 -24.77
C ARG A 109 13.07 6.01 -25.32
N GLN A 110 12.65 5.08 -26.19
CA GLN A 110 11.30 5.08 -26.72
C GLN A 110 10.29 4.87 -25.59
N ARG A 111 10.58 3.94 -24.72
CA ARG A 111 9.74 3.66 -23.54
C ARG A 111 9.68 4.84 -22.56
N ARG A 112 10.82 5.48 -22.32
CA ARG A 112 10.89 6.71 -21.52
C ARG A 112 9.97 7.80 -22.07
N ASP A 113 10.03 8.06 -23.37
CA ASP A 113 9.26 9.12 -23.98
C ASP A 113 7.75 8.79 -24.00
N GLU A 114 7.38 7.54 -24.21
CA GLU A 114 6.01 7.04 -24.04
C GLU A 114 5.49 7.26 -22.60
N LEU A 115 6.29 6.91 -21.59
CA LEU A 115 5.94 7.09 -20.19
C LEU A 115 5.81 8.55 -19.80
N LEU A 116 6.68 9.44 -20.31
CA LEU A 116 6.56 10.88 -20.09
C LEU A 116 5.22 11.42 -20.58
N GLN A 117 4.74 10.96 -21.74
CA GLN A 117 3.43 11.33 -22.28
C GLN A 117 2.29 10.74 -21.46
N ARG A 118 2.36 9.44 -21.11
CA ARG A 118 1.29 8.77 -20.35
C ARG A 118 1.09 9.35 -18.95
N PHE A 119 2.18 9.75 -18.29
CA PHE A 119 2.13 10.37 -16.96
C PHE A 119 1.97 11.89 -17.00
N ASP A 120 1.80 12.49 -18.19
CA ASP A 120 1.70 13.95 -18.36
C ASP A 120 2.81 14.68 -17.56
N LEU A 121 4.07 14.29 -17.82
CA LEU A 121 5.23 14.82 -17.11
C LEU A 121 6.11 15.65 -18.06
N ASP A 122 6.23 16.95 -17.79
CA ASP A 122 7.15 17.83 -18.53
C ASP A 122 8.59 17.58 -18.05
N PRO A 123 9.46 16.92 -18.84
CA PRO A 123 10.80 16.56 -18.41
C PRO A 123 11.78 17.75 -18.37
N THR A 124 11.40 18.91 -18.88
CA THR A 124 12.27 20.09 -19.00
C THR A 124 12.32 20.92 -17.72
N ARG A 125 11.35 20.77 -16.84
CA ARG A 125 11.27 21.51 -15.57
C ARG A 125 12.29 21.00 -14.57
N ARG A 126 12.83 21.93 -13.75
CA ARG A 126 13.76 21.59 -12.66
C ARG A 126 13.05 20.85 -11.52
N CYS A 127 13.70 19.85 -10.94
CA CYS A 127 13.13 19.02 -9.87
C CYS A 127 12.65 19.83 -8.65
N ARG A 128 13.31 20.95 -8.33
CA ARG A 128 12.87 21.86 -7.25
C ARG A 128 11.49 22.48 -7.46
N THR A 129 11.02 22.56 -8.71
CA THR A 129 9.71 23.17 -9.05
C THR A 129 8.57 22.17 -9.14
N TYR A 130 8.87 20.87 -8.99
CA TYR A 130 7.85 19.84 -9.03
C TYR A 130 7.07 19.75 -7.72
N SER A 131 5.75 19.53 -7.84
CA SER A 131 4.91 19.06 -6.73
C SER A 131 5.36 17.68 -6.23
N LYS A 132 4.84 17.24 -5.09
CA LYS A 132 5.08 15.87 -4.59
C LYS A 132 4.71 14.84 -5.66
N GLY A 133 3.52 14.95 -6.27
CA GLY A 133 3.06 14.02 -7.31
C GLY A 133 3.96 14.01 -8.54
N ASN A 134 4.45 15.17 -9.01
CA ASN A 134 5.36 15.19 -10.16
C ASN A 134 6.74 14.59 -9.83
N ARG A 135 7.25 14.74 -8.61
CA ARG A 135 8.47 14.01 -8.20
C ARG A 135 8.24 12.50 -8.19
N GLN A 136 7.06 12.07 -7.73
CA GLN A 136 6.66 10.66 -7.76
C GLN A 136 6.61 10.13 -9.20
N LYS A 137 6.01 10.88 -10.14
CA LYS A 137 5.99 10.55 -11.57
C LYS A 137 7.41 10.40 -12.14
N VAL A 138 8.37 11.25 -11.77
CA VAL A 138 9.79 11.09 -12.18
C VAL A 138 10.36 9.74 -11.74
N ALA A 139 10.15 9.35 -10.49
CA ALA A 139 10.64 8.07 -9.97
C ALA A 139 9.98 6.87 -10.67
N ILE A 140 8.67 6.95 -10.93
CA ILE A 140 7.90 5.92 -11.64
C ILE A 140 8.41 5.78 -13.08
N VAL A 141 8.54 6.90 -13.82
CA VAL A 141 9.06 6.88 -15.20
C VAL A 141 10.47 6.30 -15.25
N ALA A 142 11.35 6.72 -14.33
CA ALA A 142 12.72 6.19 -14.24
C ALA A 142 12.76 4.68 -13.94
N ALA A 143 11.80 4.17 -13.16
CA ALA A 143 11.70 2.75 -12.86
C ALA A 143 11.20 1.95 -14.08
N PHE A 144 10.09 2.37 -14.70
CA PHE A 144 9.44 1.63 -15.78
C PHE A 144 10.07 1.84 -17.17
N ALA A 145 10.96 2.81 -17.33
CA ALA A 145 11.75 3.01 -18.55
C ALA A 145 12.90 1.99 -18.70
N SER A 146 13.18 1.20 -17.67
CA SER A 146 14.21 0.14 -17.69
C SER A 146 13.54 -1.22 -17.56
N ALA A 147 13.94 -2.18 -18.40
CA ALA A 147 13.51 -3.56 -18.24
C ALA A 147 14.35 -4.24 -17.13
N VAL A 148 13.72 -4.59 -16.04
CA VAL A 148 14.34 -5.26 -14.89
C VAL A 148 13.54 -6.48 -14.45
N GLU A 149 14.14 -7.36 -13.68
CA GLU A 149 13.53 -8.59 -13.20
C GLU A 149 12.63 -8.37 -11.98
N LEU A 150 12.95 -7.33 -11.17
CA LEU A 150 12.23 -7.01 -9.93
C LEU A 150 11.95 -5.52 -9.82
N TYR A 151 10.71 -5.17 -9.58
CA TYR A 151 10.27 -3.82 -9.20
C TYR A 151 9.92 -3.82 -7.72
N VAL A 152 10.55 -2.94 -6.93
CA VAL A 152 10.23 -2.68 -5.53
C VAL A 152 9.56 -1.30 -5.47
N LEU A 153 8.28 -1.28 -5.13
CA LEU A 153 7.44 -0.08 -5.17
C LEU A 153 6.95 0.20 -3.74
N ASP A 154 7.47 1.26 -3.11
CA ASP A 154 7.12 1.62 -1.74
C ASP A 154 6.13 2.79 -1.76
N GLU A 155 4.85 2.54 -1.50
CA GLU A 155 3.75 3.51 -1.56
C GLU A 155 3.75 4.37 -2.84
N PRO A 156 3.82 3.75 -4.03
CA PRO A 156 4.16 4.43 -5.28
C PRO A 156 3.10 5.42 -5.76
N THR A 157 1.86 5.29 -5.32
CA THR A 157 0.73 6.15 -5.73
C THR A 157 0.56 7.38 -4.85
N SER A 158 1.36 7.50 -3.77
CA SER A 158 1.29 8.63 -2.84
C SER A 158 1.43 9.99 -3.54
N GLY A 159 0.34 10.76 -3.58
CA GLY A 159 0.28 12.09 -4.20
C GLY A 159 0.03 12.09 -5.70
N LEU A 160 -0.34 10.97 -6.29
CA LEU A 160 -0.91 10.89 -7.62
C LEU A 160 -2.41 11.20 -7.58
N ASP A 161 -2.94 11.72 -8.67
CA ASP A 161 -4.38 11.82 -8.88
C ASP A 161 -4.94 10.47 -9.40
N PRO A 162 -6.27 10.24 -9.34
CA PRO A 162 -6.86 8.96 -9.73
C PRO A 162 -6.58 8.55 -11.20
N LEU A 163 -6.42 9.52 -12.11
CA LEU A 163 -6.10 9.22 -13.49
C LEU A 163 -4.67 8.67 -13.62
N MET A 164 -3.73 9.27 -12.90
CA MET A 164 -2.35 8.81 -12.88
C MET A 164 -2.16 7.50 -12.12
N GLU A 165 -2.99 7.23 -11.11
CA GLU A 165 -3.06 5.92 -10.46
C GLU A 165 -3.49 4.83 -11.45
N ALA A 166 -4.50 5.09 -12.29
CA ALA A 166 -4.91 4.15 -13.32
C ALA A 166 -3.78 3.87 -14.34
N VAL A 167 -3.06 4.90 -14.77
CA VAL A 167 -1.88 4.75 -15.63
C VAL A 167 -0.80 3.92 -14.96
N PHE A 168 -0.53 4.16 -13.68
CA PHE A 168 0.43 3.37 -12.89
C PHE A 168 0.01 1.89 -12.80
N GLN A 169 -1.26 1.61 -12.53
CA GLN A 169 -1.78 0.24 -12.49
C GLN A 169 -1.59 -0.49 -13.82
N ASP A 170 -1.83 0.19 -14.94
CA ASP A 170 -1.60 -0.39 -16.28
C ASP A 170 -0.12 -0.72 -16.49
N GLU A 171 0.80 0.13 -16.02
CA GLU A 171 2.22 -0.13 -16.10
C GLU A 171 2.67 -1.33 -15.26
N VAL A 172 2.12 -1.48 -14.05
CA VAL A 172 2.36 -2.68 -13.22
C VAL A 172 1.89 -3.94 -13.94
N ARG A 173 0.67 -3.92 -14.50
CA ARG A 173 0.14 -5.06 -15.28
C ARG A 173 1.03 -5.38 -16.49
N ARG A 174 1.53 -4.35 -17.18
CA ARG A 174 2.40 -4.52 -18.33
C ARG A 174 3.73 -5.18 -17.98
N VAL A 175 4.42 -4.72 -16.94
CA VAL A 175 5.71 -5.33 -16.54
C VAL A 175 5.53 -6.76 -16.03
N LYS A 176 4.43 -7.05 -15.32
CA LYS A 176 4.03 -8.40 -14.93
C LYS A 176 3.84 -9.30 -16.15
N GLN A 177 3.09 -8.84 -17.17
CA GLN A 177 2.88 -9.59 -18.42
C GLN A 177 4.18 -9.85 -19.18
N ALA A 178 5.19 -8.98 -19.02
CA ALA A 178 6.53 -9.18 -19.54
C ALA A 178 7.38 -10.14 -18.70
N GLY A 179 6.83 -10.72 -17.62
CA GLY A 179 7.49 -11.70 -16.76
C GLY A 179 8.28 -11.13 -15.60
N ALA A 180 8.22 -9.82 -15.35
CA ALA A 180 8.86 -9.22 -14.18
C ALA A 180 8.06 -9.51 -12.90
N THR A 181 8.76 -9.46 -11.77
CA THR A 181 8.20 -9.59 -10.42
C THR A 181 8.03 -8.21 -9.81
N VAL A 182 6.97 -7.99 -9.05
CA VAL A 182 6.70 -6.72 -8.37
C VAL A 182 6.46 -6.95 -6.89
N LEU A 183 7.21 -6.27 -6.03
CA LEU A 183 6.89 -6.11 -4.61
C LEU A 183 6.26 -4.73 -4.43
N LEU A 184 4.98 -4.69 -4.08
CA LEU A 184 4.19 -3.47 -3.87
C LEU A 184 3.91 -3.27 -2.39
N SER A 185 4.53 -2.29 -1.77
CA SER A 185 4.17 -1.85 -0.42
C SER A 185 3.06 -0.81 -0.54
N SER A 186 1.94 -1.04 0.14
CA SER A 186 0.83 -0.10 0.18
C SER A 186 0.10 -0.19 1.52
N HIS A 187 -0.56 0.88 1.92
CA HIS A 187 -1.58 0.91 2.97
C HIS A 187 -3.00 1.08 2.39
N VAL A 188 -3.10 1.21 1.06
CA VAL A 188 -4.38 1.32 0.33
C VAL A 188 -4.80 -0.06 -0.15
N LEU A 189 -5.78 -0.64 0.52
CA LEU A 189 -6.24 -2.02 0.27
C LEU A 189 -6.84 -2.21 -1.13
N ALA A 190 -7.58 -1.22 -1.63
CA ALA A 190 -8.16 -1.25 -2.97
C ALA A 190 -7.11 -1.35 -4.08
N GLU A 191 -5.95 -0.70 -3.90
CA GLU A 191 -4.81 -0.81 -4.84
C GLU A 191 -4.27 -2.23 -4.87
N VAL A 192 -4.12 -2.84 -3.70
CA VAL A 192 -3.61 -4.20 -3.56
C VAL A 192 -4.58 -5.22 -4.15
N GLU A 193 -5.88 -5.07 -3.89
CA GLU A 193 -6.91 -5.92 -4.49
C GLU A 193 -6.96 -5.84 -6.02
N ALA A 194 -6.66 -4.68 -6.59
CA ALA A 194 -6.66 -4.46 -8.04
C ALA A 194 -5.42 -5.01 -8.76
N LEU A 195 -4.29 -5.14 -8.07
CA LEU A 195 -2.99 -5.41 -8.69
C LEU A 195 -2.34 -6.71 -8.25
N CYS A 196 -2.52 -7.13 -7.00
CA CYS A 196 -1.70 -8.19 -6.40
C CYS A 196 -2.29 -9.58 -6.63
N ASP A 197 -1.41 -10.57 -6.82
CA ASP A 197 -1.76 -11.99 -6.86
C ASP A 197 -1.76 -12.59 -5.46
N ARG A 198 -0.77 -12.18 -4.68
CA ARG A 198 -0.55 -12.61 -3.30
C ARG A 198 -0.27 -11.41 -2.42
N VAL A 199 -0.51 -11.57 -1.14
CA VAL A 199 -0.33 -10.52 -0.14
C VAL A 199 0.32 -11.10 1.10
N SER A 200 1.23 -10.33 1.71
CA SER A 200 1.72 -10.55 3.07
C SER A 200 1.36 -9.36 3.94
N ILE A 201 0.71 -9.62 5.07
CA ILE A 201 0.33 -8.62 6.07
C ILE A 201 1.38 -8.62 7.16
N ILE A 202 1.95 -7.43 7.43
CA ILE A 202 2.98 -7.23 8.46
C ILE A 202 2.44 -6.40 9.62
N ARG A 203 2.64 -6.89 10.83
CA ARG A 203 2.36 -6.19 12.10
C ARG A 203 3.54 -6.32 13.04
N GLU A 204 3.96 -5.21 13.67
CA GLU A 204 5.01 -5.19 14.69
C GLU A 204 6.30 -5.93 14.28
N GLY A 205 6.70 -5.77 13.01
CA GLY A 205 7.90 -6.38 12.48
C GLY A 205 7.80 -7.88 12.20
N ARG A 206 6.60 -8.47 12.19
CA ARG A 206 6.33 -9.87 11.90
C ARG A 206 5.31 -10.00 10.77
N THR A 207 5.42 -11.03 9.97
CA THR A 207 4.36 -11.41 9.03
C THR A 207 3.28 -12.17 9.80
N VAL A 208 2.04 -11.63 9.77
CA VAL A 208 0.89 -12.22 10.48
C VAL A 208 0.05 -13.10 9.57
N GLU A 209 -0.06 -12.74 8.28
CA GLU A 209 -0.78 -13.50 7.26
C GLU A 209 -0.07 -13.41 5.92
N SER A 210 -0.11 -14.48 5.13
CA SER A 210 0.40 -14.49 3.76
C SER A 210 -0.35 -15.51 2.92
N GLY A 211 -0.82 -15.08 1.74
CA GLY A 211 -1.58 -15.94 0.84
C GLY A 211 -2.02 -15.21 -0.42
N THR A 212 -2.70 -15.93 -1.32
CA THR A 212 -3.44 -15.32 -2.43
C THR A 212 -4.63 -14.54 -1.90
N LEU A 213 -5.14 -13.58 -2.68
CA LEU A 213 -6.35 -12.85 -2.30
C LEU A 213 -7.54 -13.79 -2.06
N ALA A 214 -7.63 -14.90 -2.81
CA ALA A 214 -8.67 -15.89 -2.62
C ALA A 214 -8.50 -16.64 -1.28
N GLU A 215 -7.31 -17.11 -0.96
CA GLU A 215 -7.00 -17.76 0.32
C GLU A 215 -7.30 -16.85 1.50
N LEU A 216 -6.87 -15.59 1.43
CA LEU A 216 -7.09 -14.61 2.50
C LEU A 216 -8.58 -14.26 2.69
N ARG A 217 -9.35 -14.20 1.59
CA ARG A 217 -10.81 -13.99 1.66
C ARG A 217 -11.53 -15.15 2.32
N HIS A 218 -11.04 -16.39 2.14
CA HIS A 218 -11.63 -17.56 2.83
C HIS A 218 -11.40 -17.58 4.34
N LEU A 219 -10.42 -16.81 4.84
CA LEU A 219 -10.19 -16.64 6.28
C LEU A 219 -11.13 -15.62 6.93
N THR A 220 -11.94 -14.93 6.12
CA THR A 220 -12.87 -13.90 6.56
C THR A 220 -14.32 -14.33 6.32
N ARG A 221 -15.24 -13.76 7.08
CA ARG A 221 -16.66 -14.04 7.00
C ARG A 221 -17.32 -13.21 5.91
N THR A 222 -18.37 -13.75 5.30
CA THR A 222 -19.20 -13.03 4.34
C THR A 222 -20.21 -12.17 5.11
N ALA A 223 -20.23 -10.87 4.85
CA ALA A 223 -21.28 -9.99 5.39
C ALA A 223 -22.57 -10.16 4.59
N VAL A 224 -23.67 -10.41 5.30
CA VAL A 224 -25.00 -10.58 4.72
C VAL A 224 -25.94 -9.55 5.33
N THR A 225 -26.60 -8.78 4.48
CA THR A 225 -27.71 -7.88 4.86
C THR A 225 -28.99 -8.39 4.21
N VAL A 226 -29.99 -8.67 5.01
CA VAL A 226 -31.23 -9.26 4.52
C VAL A 226 -32.46 -8.56 5.07
N GLU A 227 -33.49 -8.39 4.21
CA GLU A 227 -34.83 -8.00 4.57
C GLU A 227 -35.78 -9.16 4.30
N THR A 228 -36.58 -9.58 5.30
CA THR A 228 -37.45 -10.74 5.18
C THR A 228 -38.91 -10.36 5.47
N ALA A 229 -39.83 -11.17 4.96
CA ALA A 229 -41.28 -10.98 5.18
C ALA A 229 -41.69 -11.38 6.59
N ARG A 230 -40.96 -12.28 7.24
CA ARG A 230 -41.19 -12.76 8.59
C ARG A 230 -39.93 -12.51 9.43
N PRO A 231 -40.05 -12.20 10.73
CA PRO A 231 -38.91 -12.03 11.60
C PRO A 231 -37.98 -13.25 11.57
N LEU A 232 -36.70 -12.99 11.53
CA LEU A 232 -35.65 -14.01 11.61
C LEU A 232 -35.43 -14.35 13.09
N THR A 233 -35.52 -15.62 13.43
CA THR A 233 -35.31 -16.12 14.80
C THR A 233 -34.27 -17.24 14.77
N GLY A 234 -33.44 -17.30 15.81
CA GLY A 234 -32.47 -18.39 15.98
C GLY A 234 -31.25 -18.34 15.04
N LEU A 235 -30.96 -17.20 14.43
CA LEU A 235 -29.76 -17.02 13.62
C LEU A 235 -28.48 -17.14 14.45
N ASP A 236 -28.48 -16.63 15.67
CA ASP A 236 -27.36 -16.71 16.61
C ASP A 236 -27.00 -18.16 17.01
N ALA A 237 -27.96 -19.09 16.83
CA ALA A 237 -27.77 -20.51 17.14
C ALA A 237 -27.21 -21.30 15.93
N LEU A 238 -27.13 -20.71 14.74
CA LEU A 238 -26.60 -21.39 13.58
C LEU A 238 -25.07 -21.47 13.64
N PRO A 239 -24.50 -22.61 13.32
CA PRO A 239 -23.05 -22.74 13.21
C PRO A 239 -22.50 -21.74 12.19
N GLY A 240 -21.37 -21.09 12.51
CA GLY A 240 -20.67 -20.18 11.59
C GLY A 240 -21.40 -18.85 11.31
N VAL A 241 -22.50 -18.54 12.02
CA VAL A 241 -23.17 -17.23 11.95
C VAL A 241 -22.74 -16.40 13.16
N HIS A 242 -22.40 -15.12 12.90
CA HIS A 242 -21.84 -14.20 13.88
C HIS A 242 -22.42 -12.80 13.69
N ASP A 243 -22.31 -11.96 14.72
CA ASP A 243 -22.61 -10.52 14.70
C ASP A 243 -24.02 -10.20 14.16
N VAL A 244 -25.02 -10.99 14.58
CA VAL A 244 -26.40 -10.78 14.16
C VAL A 244 -26.98 -9.57 14.87
N HIS A 245 -27.35 -8.54 14.10
CA HIS A 245 -28.00 -7.35 14.63
C HIS A 245 -28.98 -6.77 13.61
N GLU A 246 -29.98 -6.01 14.08
CA GLU A 246 -31.00 -5.40 13.25
C GLU A 246 -30.82 -3.87 13.22
N VAL A 247 -30.79 -3.31 12.01
CA VAL A 247 -30.73 -1.86 11.77
C VAL A 247 -31.74 -1.51 10.69
N ASP A 248 -32.62 -0.54 10.95
CA ASP A 248 -33.62 -0.04 9.99
C ASP A 248 -34.48 -1.14 9.36
N GLY A 249 -34.85 -2.16 10.13
CA GLY A 249 -35.68 -3.29 9.67
C GLY A 249 -34.98 -4.28 8.77
N ARG A 250 -33.63 -4.22 8.70
CA ARG A 250 -32.78 -5.17 8.01
C ARG A 250 -31.90 -5.91 9.01
N THR A 251 -31.76 -7.20 8.82
CA THR A 251 -30.85 -8.01 9.61
C THR A 251 -29.47 -8.00 8.94
N HIS A 252 -28.46 -7.63 9.71
CA HIS A 252 -27.06 -7.70 9.36
C HIS A 252 -26.43 -8.84 10.12
N LEU A 253 -25.61 -9.61 9.45
CA LEU A 253 -24.88 -10.74 10.06
C LEU A 253 -23.61 -11.05 9.27
N GLU A 254 -22.71 -11.79 9.89
CA GLU A 254 -21.55 -12.37 9.25
C GLU A 254 -21.66 -13.88 9.24
N VAL A 255 -21.26 -14.53 8.15
CA VAL A 255 -21.30 -15.99 8.01
C VAL A 255 -19.97 -16.54 7.46
N GLU A 256 -19.53 -17.63 8.04
CA GLU A 256 -18.39 -18.40 7.53
C GLU A 256 -18.76 -19.02 6.18
N PRO A 257 -17.85 -19.03 5.18
CA PRO A 257 -18.13 -19.56 3.84
C PRO A 257 -18.69 -20.99 3.83
N ALA A 258 -18.25 -21.83 4.76
CA ALA A 258 -18.71 -23.22 4.88
C ALA A 258 -20.18 -23.35 5.31
N HIS A 259 -20.76 -22.32 5.94
CA HIS A 259 -22.13 -22.32 6.48
C HIS A 259 -23.09 -21.42 5.69
N LEU A 260 -22.65 -20.83 4.59
CA LEU A 260 -23.46 -19.92 3.78
C LEU A 260 -24.71 -20.61 3.21
N ASP A 261 -24.61 -21.84 2.73
CA ASP A 261 -25.74 -22.58 2.16
C ASP A 261 -26.83 -22.86 3.20
N GLU A 262 -26.43 -23.21 4.42
CA GLU A 262 -27.37 -23.47 5.53
C GLU A 262 -28.11 -22.19 5.92
N LEU A 263 -27.38 -21.06 6.04
CA LEU A 263 -27.95 -19.75 6.27
C LEU A 263 -28.95 -19.37 5.18
N LEU A 264 -28.57 -19.47 3.90
CA LEU A 264 -29.45 -19.14 2.76
C LEU A 264 -30.73 -19.99 2.80
N GLY A 265 -30.64 -21.27 3.14
CA GLY A 265 -31.80 -22.14 3.31
C GLY A 265 -32.78 -21.65 4.39
N GLN A 266 -32.29 -21.08 5.48
CA GLN A 266 -33.14 -20.50 6.54
C GLN A 266 -33.75 -19.16 6.11
N LEU A 267 -32.96 -18.29 5.47
CA LEU A 267 -33.43 -17.00 4.97
C LEU A 267 -34.58 -17.17 3.96
N VAL A 268 -34.46 -18.11 3.02
CA VAL A 268 -35.50 -18.40 2.01
C VAL A 268 -36.81 -18.82 2.69
N ARG A 269 -36.77 -19.64 3.76
CA ARG A 269 -37.98 -20.04 4.50
C ARG A 269 -38.69 -18.86 5.16
N SER A 270 -37.97 -17.80 5.48
CA SER A 270 -38.52 -16.56 6.09
C SER A 270 -39.06 -15.57 5.06
N GLY A 271 -38.91 -15.83 3.76
CA GLY A 271 -39.43 -15.01 2.67
C GLY A 271 -38.55 -13.77 2.45
N VAL A 272 -37.41 -13.95 1.75
CA VAL A 272 -36.47 -12.88 1.43
C VAL A 272 -37.13 -11.86 0.51
N ARG A 273 -37.06 -10.56 0.90
CA ARG A 273 -37.47 -9.40 0.11
C ARG A 273 -36.28 -8.70 -0.54
N ALA A 274 -35.17 -8.59 0.20
CA ALA A 274 -33.93 -8.08 -0.29
C ALA A 274 -32.78 -8.85 0.36
N LEU A 275 -31.72 -9.14 -0.41
CA LEU A 275 -30.50 -9.79 0.07
C LEU A 275 -29.31 -9.13 -0.60
N THR A 276 -28.36 -8.70 0.22
CA THR A 276 -27.05 -8.28 -0.22
C THR A 276 -26.01 -9.18 0.45
N SER A 277 -25.20 -9.83 -0.33
CA SER A 277 -24.06 -10.60 0.15
C SER A 277 -22.79 -9.90 -0.31
N THR A 278 -22.00 -9.44 0.64
CA THR A 278 -20.74 -8.77 0.36
C THR A 278 -19.63 -9.75 0.73
N PRO A 279 -18.85 -10.19 -0.27
CA PRO A 279 -17.69 -11.04 0.02
C PRO A 279 -16.72 -10.30 0.93
N PRO A 280 -15.98 -11.03 1.78
CA PRO A 280 -15.02 -10.44 2.68
C PRO A 280 -13.97 -9.61 1.92
N THR A 281 -13.69 -8.43 2.45
CA THR A 281 -12.66 -7.53 1.91
C THR A 281 -11.35 -7.70 2.69
N LEU A 282 -10.23 -7.35 2.06
CA LEU A 282 -8.95 -7.25 2.77
C LEU A 282 -9.02 -6.24 3.94
N GLU A 283 -9.91 -5.25 3.86
CA GLU A 283 -10.13 -4.28 4.91
C GLU A 283 -10.65 -4.94 6.20
N GLN A 284 -11.58 -5.87 6.10
CA GLN A 284 -12.09 -6.63 7.25
C GLN A 284 -11.00 -7.51 7.86
N LEU A 285 -10.18 -8.16 7.02
CA LEU A 285 -9.02 -8.92 7.50
C LEU A 285 -8.01 -8.00 8.21
N PHE A 286 -7.75 -6.85 7.63
CA PHE A 286 -6.85 -5.85 8.18
C PHE A 286 -7.37 -5.33 9.53
N LEU A 287 -8.65 -4.98 9.62
CA LEU A 287 -9.30 -4.51 10.85
C LEU A 287 -9.29 -5.59 11.96
N ARG A 288 -9.40 -6.88 11.63
CA ARG A 288 -9.24 -7.97 12.61
C ARG A 288 -7.87 -7.96 13.27
N HIS A 289 -6.83 -7.76 12.48
CA HIS A 289 -5.46 -7.74 13.00
C HIS A 289 -5.12 -6.42 13.73
N TYR A 290 -5.89 -5.35 13.51
CA TYR A 290 -5.60 -4.01 14.03
C TYR A 290 -6.73 -3.40 14.87
N GLY A 291 -7.96 -3.97 14.85
CA GLY A 291 -9.15 -3.43 15.52
C GLY A 291 -9.12 -3.55 17.06
N ASP A 292 -8.22 -4.34 17.63
CA ASP A 292 -8.06 -4.47 19.09
C ASP A 292 -7.03 -3.48 19.67
N ASP A 293 -6.51 -2.54 18.88
CA ASP A 293 -5.51 -1.57 19.35
C ASP A 293 -6.18 -0.21 19.62
N PRO A 294 -6.37 0.21 20.91
CA PRO A 294 -7.00 1.49 21.26
C PRO A 294 -6.18 2.72 20.85
N ALA A 295 -5.02 2.55 20.19
CA ALA A 295 -4.16 3.63 19.69
C ALA A 295 -4.44 4.05 18.23
N ALA A 296 -5.28 3.31 17.48
CA ALA A 296 -5.72 3.70 16.16
C ALA A 296 -6.99 4.58 16.27
N GLY A 297 -6.79 5.87 16.56
CA GLY A 297 -7.87 6.86 16.50
C GLY A 297 -8.49 6.94 15.09
N PRO A 298 -9.79 7.33 14.99
CA PRO A 298 -10.46 7.39 13.70
C PRO A 298 -9.77 8.40 12.78
N ALA A 299 -9.57 7.98 11.53
CA ALA A 299 -9.09 8.87 10.47
C ALA A 299 -10.04 10.06 10.34
N ASP A 300 -9.49 11.28 10.43
CA ASP A 300 -10.20 12.54 10.28
C ASP A 300 -11.02 12.55 8.98
N GLY A 301 -12.34 12.47 9.15
CA GLY A 301 -13.31 12.80 8.11
C GLY A 301 -13.34 14.32 7.88
N PRO A 302 -13.84 14.81 6.73
CA PRO A 302 -13.74 16.22 6.33
C PRO A 302 -14.58 17.12 7.25
N VAL A 303 -13.92 18.10 7.87
CA VAL A 303 -14.56 19.17 8.62
C VAL A 303 -15.29 20.08 7.64
N ALA A 304 -16.63 19.97 7.63
CA ALA A 304 -17.51 20.92 6.97
C ALA A 304 -17.45 22.27 7.70
N GLY A 305 -17.23 23.33 6.93
CA GLY A 305 -17.15 24.68 7.41
C GLY A 305 -18.49 25.19 7.96
N ALA A 306 -18.39 26.00 8.99
CA ALA A 306 -19.44 26.96 9.32
C ALA A 306 -18.78 28.25 9.78
N GLY A 307 -19.23 29.27 9.15
CA GLY A 307 -18.76 30.62 9.09
C GLY A 307 -19.22 31.54 10.19
N SER A 308 -18.64 32.70 10.07
CA SER A 308 -19.13 34.04 10.31
C SER A 308 -19.19 34.61 11.72
N ALA A 309 -18.57 35.77 11.76
CA ALA A 309 -19.00 37.05 12.30
C ALA A 309 -18.46 37.50 13.65
N GLY A 310 -17.87 38.68 13.59
CA GLY A 310 -18.11 39.72 14.57
C GLY A 310 -16.88 40.42 15.14
N ALA A 311 -16.46 41.45 14.49
CA ALA A 311 -16.09 42.82 14.93
C ALA A 311 -15.68 43.03 16.42
N SER A 312 -14.58 43.72 16.69
CA SER A 312 -14.48 45.15 16.98
C SER A 312 -13.14 45.50 17.64
N ASP A 313 -12.54 46.54 17.09
CA ASP A 313 -11.78 47.64 17.66
C ASP A 313 -11.11 47.55 19.04
N ALA A 314 -9.82 47.94 19.06
CA ALA A 314 -9.23 49.10 19.72
C ALA A 314 -7.69 49.01 19.77
N ASP A 315 -7.00 49.82 19.03
CA ASP A 315 -6.23 51.01 19.38
C ASP A 315 -5.18 50.88 20.52
N SER A 316 -3.94 51.18 20.15
CA SER A 316 -2.92 51.98 20.79
C SER A 316 -1.50 51.53 20.39
N GLN A 317 -0.87 52.21 19.52
CA GLN A 317 0.19 53.22 19.60
C GLN A 317 1.45 52.92 20.44
N VAL A 318 2.57 53.36 19.79
CA VAL A 318 3.88 53.78 20.32
C VAL A 318 4.93 52.67 20.48
N GLY A 319 6.03 52.65 19.75
CA GLY A 319 7.14 53.54 19.63
C GLY A 319 8.33 52.79 19.04
N ALA A 320 8.92 53.30 18.01
CA ALA A 320 10.33 53.04 17.67
C ALA A 320 11.25 53.86 18.59
N PRO A 321 12.52 53.48 18.77
CA PRO A 321 13.55 54.12 17.95
C PRO A 321 14.76 53.25 17.56
N GLN A 322 15.25 53.53 16.39
CA GLN A 322 16.59 53.83 15.87
C GLN A 322 17.85 53.29 16.55
N ALA A 323 18.69 52.75 15.66
CA ALA A 323 20.08 53.06 15.37
C ALA A 323 21.18 52.41 16.22
N GLY A 324 22.19 51.92 15.50
CA GLY A 324 23.54 51.73 16.05
C GLY A 324 24.41 50.73 15.28
N ALA A 325 25.09 51.26 14.31
CA ALA A 325 26.21 50.75 13.57
C ALA A 325 27.31 50.06 14.43
N ARG A 326 27.83 48.95 13.96
CA ARG A 326 29.24 48.72 13.56
C ARG A 326 29.37 47.39 12.84
#